data_44522d5bf7859080beee90fe10adf5ea
#
_entry.id   44522d5bf7859080beee90fe10adf5ea
#
_cell.length_a   1.000
_cell.length_b   1.000
_cell.length_c   1.000
_cell.angle_alpha   90.00
_cell.angle_beta   90.00
_cell.angle_gamma   90.00
#
_symmetry.space_group_name_H-M   'P 1'
#
loop_
_entity.id
_entity.type
_entity.pdbx_description
1 polymer ?
#
loop_
_entity_poly.entity_id
_entity_poly.type
_entity_poly.pdbx_seq_one_letter_code
_entity_poly.pdbx_strand_id
1 'polypeptide(L)'
;MNVFLKFIVYVYLTDMKKIISFKSFNKKRLKWAISLNKDKQVKKLSKNLYISADKHNFCYLYNWHGEPMLQTPDDILTLQEIIFETKPDIIIEIGVAWAGTLLLYDTLSNFEGTKKIIGVD
;
A
#
# COMPACT_ATOMS: atom_id res chain seq x y z
N MET A 1 25.68 7.57 -4.25
CA MET A 1 25.21 6.16 -4.21
C MET A 1 26.42 5.25 -4.27
N ASN A 2 26.64 4.47 -3.23
CA ASN A 2 27.87 3.67 -3.03
C ASN A 2 27.99 2.60 -4.16
N VAL A 3 29.19 2.40 -4.70
CA VAL A 3 29.47 1.43 -5.78
C VAL A 3 28.99 0.01 -5.41
N PHE A 4 29.07 -0.32 -4.11
CA PHE A 4 28.63 -1.60 -3.56
C PHE A 4 27.12 -1.80 -3.68
N LEU A 5 26.31 -0.75 -3.45
CA LEU A 5 24.85 -0.80 -3.62
C LEU A 5 24.44 -0.98 -5.09
N LYS A 6 25.17 -0.33 -6.02
CA LYS A 6 24.95 -0.52 -7.46
C LYS A 6 25.25 -1.95 -7.90
N PHE A 7 26.29 -2.57 -7.32
CA PHE A 7 26.66 -3.94 -7.66
C PHE A 7 25.63 -4.95 -7.15
N ILE A 8 25.15 -4.79 -5.92
CA ILE A 8 24.09 -5.65 -5.35
C ILE A 8 22.79 -5.54 -6.15
N VAL A 9 22.36 -4.32 -6.49
CA VAL A 9 21.16 -4.09 -7.31
C VAL A 9 21.33 -4.69 -8.71
N TYR A 10 22.52 -4.58 -9.30
CA TYR A 10 22.81 -5.16 -10.61
C TYR A 10 22.77 -6.70 -10.61
N VAL A 11 23.38 -7.33 -9.60
CA VAL A 11 23.37 -8.80 -9.45
C VAL A 11 21.94 -9.30 -9.21
N TYR A 12 21.16 -8.61 -8.37
CA TYR A 12 19.75 -8.95 -8.13
C TYR A 12 18.90 -8.84 -9.39
N LEU A 13 19.10 -7.79 -10.18
CA LEU A 13 18.36 -7.58 -11.43
C LEU A 13 18.73 -8.58 -12.53
N THR A 14 19.99 -9.04 -12.58
CA THR A 14 20.44 -10.03 -13.58
C THR A 14 19.96 -11.44 -13.23
N ASP A 15 19.91 -11.82 -11.96
CA ASP A 15 19.38 -13.12 -11.55
C ASP A 15 17.86 -13.19 -11.64
N MET A 16 17.15 -12.11 -11.33
CA MET A 16 15.69 -12.06 -11.50
C MET A 16 15.23 -12.12 -12.95
N LYS A 17 15.98 -11.60 -13.91
CA LYS A 17 15.67 -11.73 -15.34
C LYS A 17 15.69 -13.17 -15.85
N LYS A 18 16.35 -14.08 -15.13
CA LYS A 18 16.49 -15.49 -15.50
C LYS A 18 15.29 -16.35 -15.08
N ILE A 19 14.43 -15.88 -14.16
CA ILE A 19 13.51 -16.76 -13.46
C ILE A 19 12.06 -16.70 -13.98
N ILE A 20 11.49 -15.54 -14.28
CA ILE A 20 10.13 -15.43 -14.86
C ILE A 20 9.97 -14.04 -15.51
N SER A 21 9.40 -13.94 -16.71
CA SER A 21 9.05 -12.62 -17.27
C SER A 21 8.02 -11.94 -16.39
N PHE A 22 8.12 -10.61 -16.19
CA PHE A 22 7.20 -9.81 -15.39
C PHE A 22 5.71 -10.05 -15.79
N LYS A 23 5.45 -10.17 -17.10
CA LYS A 23 4.12 -10.48 -17.63
C LYS A 23 3.61 -11.85 -17.16
N SER A 24 4.48 -12.87 -17.15
CA SER A 24 4.14 -14.21 -16.66
C SER A 24 3.89 -14.23 -15.16
N PHE A 25 4.69 -13.48 -14.40
CA PHE A 25 4.53 -13.34 -12.97
C PHE A 25 3.20 -12.65 -12.61
N ASN A 26 2.86 -11.54 -13.25
CA ASN A 26 1.59 -10.85 -13.03
C ASN A 26 0.37 -11.72 -13.35
N LYS A 27 0.44 -12.53 -14.39
CA LYS A 27 -0.61 -13.51 -14.69
C LYS A 27 -0.79 -14.54 -13.57
N LYS A 28 0.30 -14.96 -12.93
CA LYS A 28 0.25 -15.85 -11.76
C LYS A 28 -0.30 -15.13 -10.52
N ARG A 29 0.15 -13.91 -10.25
CA ARG A 29 -0.38 -13.06 -9.14
C ARG A 29 -1.90 -12.94 -9.22
N LEU A 30 -2.43 -12.62 -10.39
CA LEU A 30 -3.88 -12.51 -10.59
C LEU A 30 -4.62 -13.82 -10.25
N LYS A 31 -4.07 -14.97 -10.68
CA LYS A 31 -4.65 -16.27 -10.33
C LYS A 31 -4.64 -16.52 -8.82
N TRP A 32 -3.55 -16.18 -8.14
CA TRP A 32 -3.44 -16.32 -6.68
C TRP A 32 -4.42 -15.39 -5.96
N ALA A 33 -4.54 -14.14 -6.39
CA ALA A 33 -5.50 -13.20 -5.82
C ALA A 33 -6.95 -13.69 -5.97
N ILE A 34 -7.32 -14.21 -7.14
CA ILE A 34 -8.64 -14.80 -7.38
C ILE A 34 -8.87 -16.03 -6.48
N SER A 35 -7.87 -16.90 -6.34
CA SER A 35 -7.93 -18.08 -5.47
C SER A 35 -8.11 -17.67 -4.02
N LEU A 36 -7.30 -16.74 -3.52
CA LEU A 36 -7.38 -16.20 -2.16
C LEU A 36 -8.76 -15.59 -1.88
N ASN A 37 -9.28 -14.80 -2.82
CA ASN A 37 -10.60 -14.19 -2.68
C ASN A 37 -11.76 -15.19 -2.66
N LYS A 38 -11.58 -16.40 -3.18
CA LYS A 38 -12.58 -17.49 -3.13
C LYS A 38 -12.49 -18.34 -1.87
N ASP A 39 -11.39 -18.25 -1.14
CA ASP A 39 -11.16 -19.05 0.06
C ASP A 39 -11.99 -18.53 1.24
N LYS A 40 -13.05 -19.27 1.56
CA LYS A 40 -13.97 -18.94 2.66
C LYS A 40 -13.30 -19.02 4.03
N GLN A 41 -12.32 -19.90 4.19
CA GLN A 41 -11.61 -20.05 5.46
C GLN A 41 -10.70 -18.85 5.70
N VAL A 42 -9.94 -18.43 4.70
CA VAL A 42 -9.10 -17.24 4.79
C VAL A 42 -9.95 -15.99 5.07
N LYS A 43 -11.07 -15.79 4.36
CA LYS A 43 -12.01 -14.68 4.63
C LYS A 43 -12.53 -14.68 6.07
N LYS A 44 -12.88 -15.86 6.60
CA LYS A 44 -13.34 -15.97 7.98
C LYS A 44 -12.24 -15.64 8.99
N LEU A 45 -11.02 -16.13 8.76
CA LEU A 45 -9.87 -15.86 9.63
C LEU A 45 -9.49 -14.37 9.60
N SER A 46 -9.44 -13.77 8.42
CA SER A 46 -9.17 -12.32 8.26
C SER A 46 -10.21 -11.50 9.01
N LYS A 47 -11.49 -11.75 8.78
CA LYS A 47 -12.57 -11.04 9.50
C LYS A 47 -12.44 -11.19 11.02
N ASN A 48 -12.16 -12.39 11.51
CA ASN A 48 -12.01 -12.64 12.95
C ASN A 48 -10.78 -11.93 13.53
N LEU A 49 -9.69 -11.85 12.75
CA LEU A 49 -8.50 -11.10 13.13
C LEU A 49 -8.85 -9.62 13.37
N TYR A 50 -9.49 -8.96 12.39
CA TYR A 50 -9.87 -7.55 12.52
C TYR A 50 -10.84 -7.31 13.67
N ILE A 51 -11.90 -8.12 13.83
CA ILE A 51 -12.83 -8.01 14.95
C ILE A 51 -12.13 -8.18 16.31
N SER A 52 -11.15 -9.07 16.38
CA SER A 52 -10.39 -9.30 17.62
C SER A 52 -9.39 -8.19 17.90
N ALA A 53 -8.75 -7.67 16.85
CA ALA A 53 -7.77 -6.60 16.95
C ALA A 53 -8.41 -5.23 17.24
N ASP A 54 -9.65 -5.01 16.80
CA ASP A 54 -10.40 -3.77 17.03
C ASP A 54 -10.61 -3.47 18.52
N LYS A 55 -10.73 -4.49 19.37
CA LYS A 55 -10.75 -4.35 20.84
C LYS A 55 -9.50 -3.67 21.42
N HIS A 56 -8.43 -3.62 20.66
CA HIS A 56 -7.15 -3.01 21.00
C HIS A 56 -6.88 -1.75 20.19
N ASN A 57 -7.90 -1.19 19.55
CA ASN A 57 -7.77 0.00 18.69
C ASN A 57 -6.70 -0.17 17.60
N PHE A 58 -6.70 -1.31 16.92
CA PHE A 58 -5.65 -1.72 16.00
C PHE A 58 -5.38 -0.71 14.88
N CYS A 59 -6.41 -0.06 14.33
CA CYS A 59 -6.26 0.96 13.29
C CYS A 59 -5.55 2.25 13.76
N TYR A 60 -5.44 2.48 15.07
CA TYR A 60 -4.77 3.64 15.65
C TYR A 60 -3.28 3.40 15.97
N LEU A 61 -2.76 2.22 15.71
CA LEU A 61 -1.39 1.85 16.08
C LEU A 61 -0.34 2.23 15.03
N TYR A 62 -0.77 2.79 13.91
CA TYR A 62 0.10 3.10 12.79
C TYR A 62 0.37 4.59 12.68
N ASN A 63 1.60 4.91 12.25
CA ASN A 63 2.04 6.27 12.00
C ASN A 63 2.64 6.40 10.60
N TRP A 64 2.50 7.58 10.00
CA TRP A 64 3.24 7.95 8.81
C TRP A 64 4.14 9.14 9.11
N HIS A 65 5.44 8.97 8.97
CA HIS A 65 6.44 9.98 9.36
C HIS A 65 6.27 10.53 10.80
N GLY A 66 5.80 9.71 11.73
CA GLY A 66 5.59 10.07 13.12
C GLY A 66 4.18 10.55 13.45
N GLU A 67 3.37 10.90 12.47
CA GLU A 67 1.97 11.33 12.68
C GLU A 67 1.01 10.14 12.69
N PRO A 68 0.08 10.08 13.65
CA PRO A 68 -0.91 9.00 13.71
C PRO A 68 -1.77 8.93 12.45
N MET A 69 -1.97 7.71 11.99
CA MET A 69 -2.77 7.42 10.81
C MET A 69 -3.81 6.36 11.17
N LEU A 70 -5.09 6.68 11.00
CA LEU A 70 -6.20 5.78 11.33
C LEU A 70 -6.49 4.85 10.15
N GLN A 71 -5.50 4.03 9.79
CA GLN A 71 -5.56 3.12 8.66
C GLN A 71 -4.95 1.78 9.04
N THR A 72 -5.38 0.71 8.38
CA THR A 72 -4.70 -0.59 8.49
C THR A 72 -3.62 -0.73 7.41
N PRO A 73 -2.62 -1.61 7.57
CA PRO A 73 -1.56 -1.76 6.58
C PRO A 73 -2.05 -2.12 5.17
N ASP A 74 -3.10 -2.89 5.06
CA ASP A 74 -3.73 -3.28 3.79
C ASP A 74 -4.50 -2.11 3.16
N ASP A 75 -5.11 -1.23 3.96
CA ASP A 75 -5.71 0.02 3.45
C ASP A 75 -4.65 0.95 2.86
N ILE A 76 -3.48 1.08 3.53
CA ILE A 76 -2.36 1.89 3.04
C ILE A 76 -1.88 1.40 1.66
N LEU A 77 -1.70 0.08 1.51
CA LEU A 77 -1.29 -0.51 0.24
C LEU A 77 -2.38 -0.33 -0.83
N THR A 78 -3.65 -0.46 -0.46
CA THR A 78 -4.78 -0.25 -1.36
C THR A 78 -4.86 1.20 -1.83
N LEU A 79 -4.71 2.16 -0.93
CA LEU A 79 -4.68 3.60 -1.26
C LEU A 79 -3.55 3.92 -2.24
N GLN A 80 -2.36 3.37 -2.00
CA GLN A 80 -1.21 3.55 -2.89
C GLN A 80 -1.52 3.00 -4.29
N GLU A 81 -2.09 1.80 -4.42
CA GLU A 81 -2.44 1.22 -5.72
C GLU A 81 -3.53 2.04 -6.44
N ILE A 82 -4.55 2.52 -5.72
CA ILE A 82 -5.59 3.38 -6.27
C ILE A 82 -5.00 4.69 -6.84
N ILE A 83 -4.14 5.36 -6.07
CA ILE A 83 -3.51 6.61 -6.50
C ILE A 83 -2.62 6.35 -7.72
N PHE A 84 -1.83 5.28 -7.71
CA PHE A 84 -0.98 4.89 -8.83
C PHE A 84 -1.79 4.60 -10.11
N GLU A 85 -2.91 3.91 -9.99
CA GLU A 85 -3.75 3.55 -11.15
C GLU A 85 -4.56 4.73 -11.68
N THR A 86 -5.10 5.56 -10.79
CA THR A 86 -6.01 6.66 -11.17
C THR A 86 -5.30 7.97 -11.48
N LYS A 87 -4.11 8.18 -10.93
CA LYS A 87 -3.30 9.41 -11.07
C LYS A 87 -4.15 10.68 -10.88
N PRO A 88 -4.80 10.83 -9.73
CA PRO A 88 -5.74 11.92 -9.51
C PRO A 88 -5.03 13.27 -9.49
N ASP A 89 -5.62 14.27 -10.13
CA ASP A 89 -5.15 15.67 -10.02
C ASP A 89 -5.40 16.24 -8.61
N ILE A 90 -6.47 15.79 -7.95
CA ILE A 90 -6.89 16.28 -6.64
C ILE A 90 -7.27 15.08 -5.77
N ILE A 91 -6.78 15.06 -4.52
CA ILE A 91 -7.22 14.14 -3.46
C ILE A 91 -7.96 14.96 -2.39
N ILE A 92 -9.13 14.50 -2.00
CA ILE A 92 -9.91 15.13 -0.91
C ILE A 92 -10.14 14.07 0.17
N GLU A 93 -9.74 14.37 1.40
CA GLU A 93 -10.01 13.56 2.58
C GLU A 93 -11.00 14.27 3.49
N ILE A 94 -12.05 13.56 3.89
CA ILE A 94 -13.06 14.04 4.83
C ILE A 94 -12.89 13.28 6.14
N GLY A 95 -12.64 14.03 7.24
CA GLY A 95 -12.24 13.44 8.51
C GLY A 95 -10.73 13.21 8.56
N VAL A 96 -9.99 14.26 8.92
CA VAL A 96 -8.52 14.31 8.80
C VAL A 96 -7.81 13.78 10.05
N ALA A 97 -8.45 13.88 11.21
CA ALA A 97 -7.88 13.54 12.51
C ALA A 97 -6.47 14.17 12.71
N TRP A 98 -5.42 13.38 12.87
CA TRP A 98 -4.03 13.88 13.06
C TRP A 98 -3.25 14.07 11.75
N ALA A 99 -3.91 14.05 10.61
CA ALA A 99 -3.32 14.29 9.29
C ALA A 99 -2.26 13.27 8.81
N GLY A 100 -2.08 12.14 9.47
CA GLY A 100 -1.12 11.12 9.03
C GLY A 100 -1.42 10.58 7.64
N THR A 101 -2.70 10.45 7.27
CA THR A 101 -3.10 10.03 5.91
C THR A 101 -2.83 11.13 4.87
N LEU A 102 -2.97 12.41 5.22
CA LEU A 102 -2.60 13.50 4.31
C LEU A 102 -1.10 13.51 4.00
N LEU A 103 -0.25 13.18 4.99
CA LEU A 103 1.19 13.03 4.77
C LEU A 103 1.51 11.82 3.88
N LEU A 104 0.74 10.73 4.00
CA LEU A 104 0.85 9.60 3.06
C LEU A 104 0.53 10.06 1.64
N TYR A 105 -0.57 10.78 1.43
CA TYR A 105 -0.94 11.30 0.11
C TYR A 105 0.10 12.25 -0.46
N ASP A 106 0.67 13.14 0.37
CA ASP A 106 1.75 14.03 -0.06
C ASP A 106 2.98 13.25 -0.53
N THR A 107 3.37 12.23 0.23
CA THR A 107 4.48 11.35 -0.15
C THR A 107 4.23 10.66 -1.48
N LEU A 108 3.04 10.11 -1.69
CA LEU A 108 2.66 9.42 -2.93
C LEU A 108 2.54 10.39 -4.11
N SER A 109 2.02 11.60 -3.87
CA SER A 109 1.83 12.63 -4.89
C SER A 109 3.14 13.05 -5.55
N ASN A 110 4.25 13.04 -4.81
CA ASN A 110 5.58 13.33 -5.36
C ASN A 110 6.00 12.33 -6.45
N PHE A 111 5.46 11.12 -6.46
CA PHE A 111 5.73 10.11 -7.47
C PHE A 111 4.70 10.08 -8.60
N GLU A 112 3.44 10.37 -8.29
CA GLU A 112 2.31 10.18 -9.21
C GLU A 112 1.79 11.49 -9.83
N GLY A 113 2.25 12.66 -9.35
CA GLY A 113 1.96 13.97 -9.95
C GLY A 113 0.62 14.58 -9.55
N THR A 114 0.03 14.16 -8.42
CA THR A 114 -1.15 14.82 -7.83
C THR A 114 -0.82 16.29 -7.52
N LYS A 115 -1.69 17.20 -7.95
CA LYS A 115 -1.44 18.65 -7.85
C LYS A 115 -1.94 19.27 -6.56
N LYS A 116 -2.93 18.67 -5.92
CA LYS A 116 -3.58 19.24 -4.73
C LYS A 116 -4.13 18.16 -3.81
N ILE A 117 -3.87 18.33 -2.52
CA ILE A 117 -4.44 17.51 -1.45
C ILE A 117 -5.23 18.44 -0.55
N ILE A 118 -6.46 18.09 -0.22
CA ILE A 118 -7.39 18.89 0.58
C ILE A 118 -7.90 18.01 1.73
N GLY A 119 -7.63 18.43 2.95
CA GLY A 119 -8.25 17.87 4.15
C GLY A 119 -9.45 18.72 4.58
N VAL A 120 -10.54 18.06 4.95
CA VAL A 120 -11.74 18.67 5.51
C VAL A 120 -12.07 17.95 6.81
N ASP A 121 -12.13 18.69 7.93
CA ASP A 121 -12.42 18.16 9.26
C ASP A 121 -13.63 18.86 9.88
#